data_dc971ce9c64619757777a5ad1efd0b16
#
_entry.id   dc971ce9c64619757777a5ad1efd0b16
#
_cell.length_a   1.000
_cell.length_b   1.000
_cell.length_c   1.000
_cell.angle_alpha   90.00
_cell.angle_beta   90.00
_cell.angle_gamma   90.00
#
_symmetry.space_group_name_H-M   'P 1'
#
loop_
_entity.id
_entity.type
_entity.pdbx_description
1 polymer ?
#
loop_
_entity_poly.entity_id
_entity_poly.type
_entity_poly.pdbx_seq_one_letter_code
_entity_poly.pdbx_strand_id
1 'polypeptide(L)'
;MATIEQVEELNTKMREQRAELVAAASQLTAEDAVRVPQDAEGEEQWTALEQLAHLCEMERSYDAWVRAALAEDGADLAGIPWQRVDVPIEDANSYTVDALLRNLELERAYTFGLIDGISLDAFDRTARSPVFGSLTVLQWLRSFYRHDRQHGAQIQGRVSDYQPNFKGKEPNQRLARIELVARRESP
;
A
#
# COMPACT_ATOMS: atom_id res chain seq x y z
N MET A 1 -20.57 12.35 -7.91
CA MET A 1 -20.71 12.47 -6.44
C MET A 1 -20.66 11.07 -5.85
N ALA A 2 -19.85 10.88 -4.83
CA ALA A 2 -19.81 9.63 -4.08
C ALA A 2 -21.18 9.37 -3.42
N THR A 3 -21.55 8.10 -3.24
CA THR A 3 -22.79 7.71 -2.56
C THR A 3 -22.47 6.96 -1.27
N ILE A 4 -23.45 6.88 -0.36
CA ILE A 4 -23.32 6.14 0.90
C ILE A 4 -22.99 4.67 0.60
N GLU A 5 -23.67 4.07 -0.37
CA GLU A 5 -23.46 2.67 -0.77
C GLU A 5 -22.02 2.43 -1.25
N GLN A 6 -21.41 3.41 -1.96
CA GLN A 6 -20.02 3.31 -2.40
C GLN A 6 -19.01 3.38 -1.25
N VAL A 7 -19.33 4.14 -0.20
CA VAL A 7 -18.48 4.21 1.02
C VAL A 7 -18.64 2.94 1.86
N GLU A 8 -19.86 2.40 1.96
CA GLU A 8 -20.11 1.11 2.62
C GLU A 8 -19.40 -0.05 1.89
N GLU A 9 -19.48 -0.06 0.54
CA GLU A 9 -18.74 -1.02 -0.28
C GLU A 9 -17.23 -0.89 -0.08
N LEU A 10 -16.68 0.34 -0.06
CA LEU A 10 -15.27 0.60 0.21
C LEU A 10 -14.85 -0.05 1.55
N ASN A 11 -15.56 0.26 2.63
CA ASN A 11 -15.27 -0.26 3.96
C ASN A 11 -15.34 -1.79 4.01
N THR A 12 -16.33 -2.39 3.34
CA THR A 12 -16.49 -3.84 3.23
C THR A 12 -15.30 -4.46 2.51
N LYS A 13 -14.95 -3.93 1.33
CA LYS A 13 -13.80 -4.43 0.54
C LYS A 13 -12.46 -4.28 1.27
N MET A 14 -12.26 -3.18 1.98
CA MET A 14 -11.04 -2.97 2.77
C MET A 14 -10.89 -4.01 3.88
N ARG A 15 -12.00 -4.41 4.54
CA ARG A 15 -11.98 -5.46 5.56
C ARG A 15 -11.78 -6.84 4.96
N GLU A 16 -12.51 -7.18 3.89
CA GLU A 16 -12.43 -8.47 3.21
C GLU A 16 -11.01 -8.75 2.69
N GLN A 17 -10.44 -7.81 1.91
CA GLN A 17 -9.16 -8.02 1.26
C GLN A 17 -8.00 -8.04 2.27
N ARG A 18 -8.07 -7.23 3.34
CA ARG A 18 -7.11 -7.32 4.44
C ARG A 18 -7.21 -8.66 5.17
N ALA A 19 -8.41 -9.18 5.41
CA ALA A 19 -8.59 -10.50 6.05
C ALA A 19 -8.02 -11.63 5.18
N GLU A 20 -8.21 -11.57 3.86
CA GLU A 20 -7.63 -12.52 2.91
C GLU A 20 -6.09 -12.46 2.90
N LEU A 21 -5.50 -11.26 2.88
CA LEU A 21 -4.05 -11.06 2.98
C LEU A 21 -3.49 -11.63 4.29
N VAL A 22 -4.12 -11.30 5.42
CA VAL A 22 -3.71 -11.81 6.75
C VAL A 22 -3.79 -13.33 6.79
N ALA A 23 -4.87 -13.92 6.27
CA ALA A 23 -5.03 -15.38 6.22
C ALA A 23 -3.94 -16.04 5.36
N ALA A 24 -3.58 -15.43 4.21
CA ALA A 24 -2.52 -15.92 3.35
C ALA A 24 -1.14 -15.83 4.03
N ALA A 25 -0.80 -14.67 4.59
CA ALA A 25 0.49 -14.45 5.23
C ALA A 25 0.68 -15.31 6.50
N SER A 26 -0.39 -15.51 7.29
CA SER A 26 -0.34 -16.33 8.50
C SER A 26 -0.08 -17.82 8.27
N GLN A 27 -0.17 -18.29 7.02
CA GLN A 27 0.16 -19.67 6.64
C GLN A 27 1.65 -19.87 6.31
N LEU A 28 2.41 -18.78 6.18
CA LEU A 28 3.81 -18.85 5.79
C LEU A 28 4.67 -19.40 6.94
N THR A 29 5.57 -20.31 6.59
CA THR A 29 6.69 -20.64 7.46
C THR A 29 7.70 -19.50 7.48
N ALA A 30 8.60 -19.48 8.48
CA ALA A 30 9.68 -18.49 8.52
C ALA A 30 10.59 -18.56 7.27
N GLU A 31 10.78 -19.77 6.73
CA GLU A 31 11.56 -19.98 5.50
C GLU A 31 10.83 -19.43 4.27
N ASP A 32 9.53 -19.69 4.14
CA ASP A 32 8.72 -19.19 3.03
C ASP A 32 8.61 -17.66 3.04
N ALA A 33 8.53 -17.08 4.24
CA ALA A 33 8.39 -15.63 4.41
C ALA A 33 9.58 -14.80 3.88
N VAL A 34 10.78 -15.39 3.87
CA VAL A 34 12.01 -14.74 3.35
C VAL A 34 12.45 -15.25 1.98
N ARG A 35 11.66 -16.14 1.38
CA ARG A 35 11.98 -16.70 0.06
C ARG A 35 11.71 -15.66 -1.03
N VAL A 36 12.73 -15.38 -1.86
CA VAL A 36 12.59 -14.58 -3.07
C VAL A 36 12.03 -15.48 -4.17
N PRO A 37 10.88 -15.13 -4.80
CA PRO A 37 10.36 -15.90 -5.92
C PRO A 37 11.35 -15.93 -7.08
N GLN A 38 11.52 -17.11 -7.70
CA GLN A 38 12.33 -17.25 -8.91
C GLN A 38 11.49 -16.82 -10.11
N ASP A 39 12.14 -16.24 -11.11
CA ASP A 39 11.52 -15.82 -12.38
C ASP A 39 10.42 -14.74 -12.25
N ALA A 40 10.36 -14.03 -11.12
CA ALA A 40 9.45 -12.91 -10.90
C ALA A 40 10.09 -11.57 -11.30
N GLU A 41 9.28 -10.58 -11.61
CA GLU A 41 9.70 -9.22 -11.94
C GLU A 41 9.04 -8.18 -11.01
N GLY A 42 9.67 -7.01 -10.87
CA GLY A 42 9.11 -5.89 -10.08
C GLY A 42 8.92 -6.25 -8.61
N GLU A 43 7.75 -5.93 -8.06
CA GLU A 43 7.40 -6.20 -6.66
C GLU A 43 7.18 -7.69 -6.36
N GLU A 44 6.96 -8.50 -7.38
CA GLU A 44 6.87 -9.95 -7.26
C GLU A 44 8.21 -10.60 -6.86
N GLN A 45 9.34 -9.92 -7.07
CA GLN A 45 10.67 -10.35 -6.61
C GLN A 45 10.91 -10.15 -5.11
N TRP A 46 10.01 -9.48 -4.42
CA TRP A 46 10.13 -9.24 -2.99
C TRP A 46 9.76 -10.49 -2.19
N THR A 47 10.39 -10.62 -1.02
CA THR A 47 9.96 -11.60 -0.04
C THR A 47 8.57 -11.23 0.49
N ALA A 48 7.86 -12.18 1.10
CA ALA A 48 6.59 -11.88 1.72
C ALA A 48 6.71 -10.82 2.83
N LEU A 49 7.81 -10.82 3.60
CA LEU A 49 8.08 -9.81 4.63
C LEU A 49 8.29 -8.42 4.01
N GLU A 50 9.03 -8.32 2.91
CA GLU A 50 9.21 -7.06 2.18
C GLU A 50 7.88 -6.54 1.64
N GLN A 51 7.01 -7.42 1.12
CA GLN A 51 5.68 -7.04 0.63
C GLN A 51 4.77 -6.54 1.76
N LEU A 52 4.79 -7.19 2.94
CA LEU A 52 4.02 -6.73 4.10
C LEU A 52 4.50 -5.37 4.62
N ALA A 53 5.82 -5.14 4.69
CA ALA A 53 6.39 -3.86 5.07
C ALA A 53 6.04 -2.76 4.06
N HIS A 54 6.11 -3.08 2.74
CA HIS A 54 5.71 -2.19 1.68
C HIS A 54 4.24 -1.74 1.80
N LEU A 55 3.35 -2.67 2.12
CA LEU A 55 1.94 -2.34 2.35
C LEU A 55 1.75 -1.32 3.49
N CYS A 56 2.52 -1.43 4.60
CA CYS A 56 2.49 -0.42 5.68
C CYS A 56 2.95 0.96 5.18
N GLU A 57 4.05 1.02 4.42
CA GLU A 57 4.55 2.28 3.86
C GLU A 57 3.56 2.91 2.88
N MET A 58 2.95 2.08 2.02
CA MET A 58 1.97 2.58 1.06
C MET A 58 0.70 3.04 1.73
N GLU A 59 0.23 2.36 2.76
CA GLU A 59 -0.96 2.78 3.51
C GLU A 59 -0.75 4.16 4.15
N ARG A 60 0.37 4.39 4.84
CA ARG A 60 0.73 5.72 5.37
C ARG A 60 0.86 6.79 4.28
N SER A 61 1.47 6.45 3.16
CA SER A 61 1.64 7.38 2.05
C SER A 61 0.30 7.74 1.41
N TYR A 62 -0.57 6.77 1.21
CA TYR A 62 -1.93 7.00 0.70
C TYR A 62 -2.76 7.84 1.67
N ASP A 63 -2.67 7.61 2.98
CA ASP A 63 -3.32 8.44 3.99
C ASP A 63 -2.86 9.90 3.90
N ALA A 64 -1.57 10.14 3.73
CA ALA A 64 -1.03 11.49 3.53
C ALA A 64 -1.59 12.15 2.26
N TRP A 65 -1.72 11.39 1.16
CA TRP A 65 -2.29 11.87 -0.08
C TRP A 65 -3.80 12.16 0.01
N VAL A 66 -4.53 11.30 0.70
CA VAL A 66 -5.96 11.52 0.99
C VAL A 66 -6.13 12.78 1.84
N ARG A 67 -5.31 12.98 2.89
CA ARG A 67 -5.33 14.19 3.72
C ARG A 67 -5.02 15.46 2.92
N ALA A 68 -4.08 15.38 1.98
CA ALA A 68 -3.79 16.50 1.07
C ALA A 68 -5.00 16.85 0.21
N ALA A 69 -5.66 15.85 -0.40
CA ALA A 69 -6.89 16.06 -1.17
C ALA A 69 -8.03 16.63 -0.33
N LEU A 70 -8.14 16.20 0.93
CA LEU A 70 -9.15 16.74 1.87
C LEU A 70 -8.85 18.18 2.28
N ALA A 71 -7.58 18.56 2.37
CA ALA A 71 -7.18 19.93 2.71
C ALA A 71 -7.37 20.88 1.52
N GLU A 72 -7.04 20.43 0.30
CA GLU A 72 -7.11 21.23 -0.93
C GLU A 72 -7.56 20.36 -2.10
N ASP A 73 -8.70 20.69 -2.72
CA ASP A 73 -9.16 20.00 -3.93
C ASP A 73 -8.19 20.26 -5.10
N GLY A 74 -7.75 19.21 -5.76
CA GLY A 74 -6.74 19.29 -6.81
C GLY A 74 -5.29 19.31 -6.31
N ALA A 75 -5.03 19.01 -5.02
CA ALA A 75 -3.71 19.00 -4.40
C ALA A 75 -2.66 18.29 -5.27
N ASP A 76 -1.46 18.87 -5.37
CA ASP A 76 -0.32 18.26 -6.04
C ASP A 76 0.51 17.41 -5.09
N LEU A 77 0.56 16.11 -5.36
CA LEU A 77 1.25 15.13 -4.52
C LEU A 77 2.75 15.02 -4.77
N ALA A 78 3.28 15.70 -5.81
CA ALA A 78 4.70 15.62 -6.18
C ALA A 78 5.65 16.08 -5.05
N GLY A 79 5.19 16.99 -4.18
CA GLY A 79 5.96 17.52 -3.04
C GLY A 79 5.76 16.76 -1.73
N ILE A 80 4.89 15.75 -1.68
CA ILE A 80 4.62 15.00 -0.45
C ILE A 80 5.66 13.89 -0.32
N PRO A 81 6.52 13.92 0.73
CA PRO A 81 7.52 12.90 0.91
C PRO A 81 6.89 11.57 1.31
N TRP A 82 7.59 10.47 1.01
CA TRP A 82 7.26 9.15 1.52
C TRP A 82 7.19 9.16 3.05
N GLN A 83 6.16 8.54 3.58
CA GLN A 83 5.94 8.47 5.02
C GLN A 83 6.80 7.35 5.62
N ARG A 84 7.49 7.65 6.71
CA ARG A 84 8.25 6.65 7.44
C ARG A 84 7.34 5.71 8.21
N VAL A 85 7.70 4.44 8.23
CA VAL A 85 7.07 3.38 9.03
C VAL A 85 8.06 2.80 10.03
N ASP A 86 7.56 2.04 11.00
CA ASP A 86 8.39 1.46 12.06
C ASP A 86 9.31 0.37 11.52
N VAL A 87 8.84 -0.38 10.50
CA VAL A 87 9.65 -1.39 9.82
C VAL A 87 9.70 -1.04 8.33
N PRO A 88 10.78 -0.41 7.87
CA PRO A 88 10.98 -0.13 6.45
C PRO A 88 11.28 -1.43 5.69
N ILE A 89 11.04 -1.43 4.37
CA ILE A 89 11.22 -2.63 3.53
C ILE A 89 12.63 -3.20 3.65
N GLU A 90 13.65 -2.35 3.69
CA GLU A 90 15.05 -2.76 3.80
C GLU A 90 15.38 -3.59 5.05
N ASP A 91 14.61 -3.43 6.12
CA ASP A 91 14.78 -4.13 7.39
C ASP A 91 13.79 -5.28 7.57
N ALA A 92 12.82 -5.42 6.66
CA ALA A 92 11.66 -6.31 6.80
C ALA A 92 12.05 -7.77 7.07
N ASN A 93 13.09 -8.27 6.42
CA ASN A 93 13.55 -9.67 6.55
C ASN A 93 14.15 -10.00 7.94
N SER A 94 14.35 -9.00 8.82
CA SER A 94 14.75 -9.21 10.22
C SER A 94 13.54 -9.33 11.17
N TYR A 95 12.32 -9.21 10.67
CA TYR A 95 11.09 -9.28 11.46
C TYR A 95 10.33 -10.58 11.22
N THR A 96 9.29 -10.79 12.00
CA THR A 96 8.38 -11.93 11.82
C THR A 96 7.11 -11.49 11.07
N VAL A 97 6.45 -12.44 10.42
CA VAL A 97 5.14 -12.22 9.80
C VAL A 97 4.16 -11.58 10.78
N ASP A 98 4.06 -12.12 12.01
CA ASP A 98 3.17 -11.59 13.05
C ASP A 98 3.46 -10.14 13.43
N ALA A 99 4.72 -9.73 13.44
CA ALA A 99 5.10 -8.35 13.74
C ALA A 99 4.62 -7.40 12.65
N LEU A 100 4.81 -7.77 11.39
CA LEU A 100 4.38 -6.97 10.24
C LEU A 100 2.86 -6.95 10.09
N LEU A 101 2.17 -8.06 10.36
CA LEU A 101 0.70 -8.10 10.37
C LEU A 101 0.11 -7.19 11.45
N ARG A 102 0.71 -7.12 12.65
CA ARG A 102 0.28 -6.16 13.67
C ARG A 102 0.46 -4.70 13.22
N ASN A 103 1.56 -4.39 12.55
CA ASN A 103 1.77 -3.04 12.00
C ASN A 103 0.71 -2.71 10.94
N LEU A 104 0.42 -3.65 10.03
CA LEU A 104 -0.64 -3.49 9.04
C LEU A 104 -2.03 -3.27 9.66
N GLU A 105 -2.34 -3.95 10.74
CA GLU A 105 -3.59 -3.77 11.48
C GLU A 105 -3.69 -2.35 12.07
N LEU A 106 -2.60 -1.85 12.67
CA LEU A 106 -2.53 -0.50 13.21
C LEU A 106 -2.71 0.57 12.12
N GLU A 107 -1.99 0.44 10.99
CA GLU A 107 -2.13 1.38 9.86
C GLU A 107 -3.58 1.38 9.34
N ARG A 108 -4.20 0.21 9.16
CA ARG A 108 -5.59 0.11 8.72
C ARG A 108 -6.58 0.72 9.71
N ALA A 109 -6.33 0.61 11.01
CA ALA A 109 -7.16 1.27 12.02
C ALA A 109 -7.10 2.81 11.90
N TYR A 110 -5.91 3.37 11.62
CA TYR A 110 -5.77 4.80 11.34
C TYR A 110 -6.53 5.21 10.05
N THR A 111 -6.45 4.41 9.00
CA THR A 111 -7.19 4.67 7.75
C THR A 111 -8.71 4.65 7.97
N PHE A 112 -9.25 3.69 8.73
CA PHE A 112 -10.68 3.70 9.06
C PHE A 112 -11.07 4.92 9.89
N GLY A 113 -10.25 5.32 10.87
CA GLY A 113 -10.47 6.55 11.62
C GLY A 113 -10.47 7.81 10.74
N LEU A 114 -9.64 7.83 9.68
CA LEU A 114 -9.68 8.89 8.68
C LEU A 114 -10.98 8.87 7.89
N ILE A 115 -11.40 7.69 7.37
CA ILE A 115 -12.62 7.51 6.57
C ILE A 115 -13.86 7.97 7.34
N ASP A 116 -13.97 7.61 8.63
CA ASP A 116 -15.10 7.96 9.49
C ASP A 116 -15.28 9.49 9.66
N GLY A 117 -14.21 10.26 9.46
CA GLY A 117 -14.23 11.72 9.53
C GLY A 117 -14.52 12.42 8.20
N ILE A 118 -14.66 11.70 7.07
CA ILE A 118 -14.84 12.28 5.74
C ILE A 118 -16.33 12.52 5.46
N SER A 119 -16.70 13.77 5.15
CA SER A 119 -18.05 14.08 4.66
C SER A 119 -18.25 13.50 3.25
N LEU A 120 -19.50 13.15 2.92
CA LEU A 120 -19.82 12.45 1.66
C LEU A 120 -19.36 13.22 0.41
N ASP A 121 -19.51 14.54 0.42
CA ASP A 121 -19.04 15.42 -0.66
C ASP A 121 -17.51 15.48 -0.79
N ALA A 122 -16.77 15.31 0.32
CA ALA A 122 -15.34 15.35 0.31
C ALA A 122 -14.68 14.11 -0.35
N PHE A 123 -15.40 13.01 -0.51
CA PHE A 123 -14.92 11.85 -1.29
C PHE A 123 -14.70 12.16 -2.79
N ASP A 124 -15.31 13.22 -3.31
CA ASP A 124 -15.13 13.68 -4.69
C ASP A 124 -13.92 14.62 -4.86
N ARG A 125 -13.34 15.15 -3.78
CA ARG A 125 -12.13 15.96 -3.86
C ARG A 125 -11.00 15.15 -4.50
N THR A 126 -10.12 15.83 -5.20
CA THR A 126 -9.08 15.22 -6.03
C THR A 126 -7.68 15.52 -5.51
N ALA A 127 -6.74 14.64 -5.82
CA ALA A 127 -5.32 14.93 -5.75
C ALA A 127 -4.60 14.38 -6.99
N ARG A 128 -3.54 15.06 -7.41
CA ARG A 128 -2.81 14.74 -8.62
C ARG A 128 -1.44 14.13 -8.30
N SER A 129 -1.28 12.86 -8.64
CA SER A 129 0.00 12.16 -8.58
C SER A 129 0.72 12.21 -9.93
N PRO A 130 2.05 12.39 -9.98
CA PRO A 130 2.82 12.25 -11.20
C PRO A 130 2.76 10.84 -11.79
N VAL A 131 2.54 9.82 -10.95
CA VAL A 131 2.52 8.40 -11.33
C VAL A 131 1.13 7.94 -11.77
N PHE A 132 0.08 8.25 -10.99
CA PHE A 132 -1.28 7.74 -11.21
C PHE A 132 -2.22 8.77 -11.87
N GLY A 133 -1.81 10.03 -11.96
CA GLY A 133 -2.69 11.11 -12.44
C GLY A 133 -3.61 11.65 -11.37
N SER A 134 -4.72 12.27 -11.79
CA SER A 134 -5.70 12.82 -10.86
C SER A 134 -6.69 11.75 -10.45
N LEU A 135 -6.81 11.51 -9.14
CA LEU A 135 -7.75 10.56 -8.54
C LEU A 135 -8.55 11.27 -7.46
N THR A 136 -9.81 10.88 -7.30
CA THR A 136 -10.64 11.32 -6.19
C THR A 136 -10.22 10.65 -4.88
N VAL A 137 -10.61 11.23 -3.73
CA VAL A 137 -10.43 10.62 -2.40
C VAL A 137 -10.96 9.19 -2.38
N LEU A 138 -12.18 8.96 -2.93
CA LEU A 138 -12.76 7.63 -3.04
C LEU A 138 -11.88 6.67 -3.86
N GLN A 139 -11.29 7.14 -4.97
CA GLN A 139 -10.41 6.32 -5.80
C GLN A 139 -9.07 6.02 -5.10
N TRP A 140 -8.49 6.99 -4.38
CA TRP A 140 -7.30 6.77 -3.57
C TRP A 140 -7.56 5.71 -2.50
N LEU A 141 -8.66 5.81 -1.75
CA LEU A 141 -9.03 4.84 -0.73
C LEU A 141 -9.29 3.43 -1.32
N ARG A 142 -9.82 3.33 -2.53
CA ARG A 142 -9.95 2.05 -3.24
C ARG A 142 -8.60 1.41 -3.59
N SER A 143 -7.54 2.17 -3.65
CA SER A 143 -6.19 1.63 -3.88
C SER A 143 -5.71 0.75 -2.73
N PHE A 144 -6.13 1.01 -1.49
CA PHE A 144 -5.71 0.24 -0.31
C PHE A 144 -6.10 -1.24 -0.41
N TYR A 145 -7.37 -1.54 -0.63
CA TYR A 145 -7.82 -2.93 -0.71
C TYR A 145 -7.37 -3.64 -1.99
N ARG A 146 -7.17 -2.88 -3.07
CA ARG A 146 -6.63 -3.42 -4.32
C ARG A 146 -5.17 -3.81 -4.16
N HIS A 147 -4.41 -3.04 -3.42
CA HIS A 147 -3.03 -3.31 -3.10
C HIS A 147 -2.90 -4.53 -2.18
N ASP A 148 -3.75 -4.64 -1.14
CA ASP A 148 -3.86 -5.86 -0.32
C ASP A 148 -4.12 -7.10 -1.18
N ARG A 149 -5.04 -7.00 -2.15
CA ARG A 149 -5.39 -8.08 -3.08
C ARG A 149 -4.21 -8.48 -3.98
N GLN A 150 -3.47 -7.50 -4.49
CA GLN A 150 -2.28 -7.74 -5.30
C GLN A 150 -1.23 -8.54 -4.51
N HIS A 151 -0.82 -8.02 -3.36
CA HIS A 151 0.21 -8.67 -2.56
C HIS A 151 -0.27 -9.97 -1.92
N GLY A 152 -1.54 -10.08 -1.57
CA GLY A 152 -2.13 -11.34 -1.11
C GLY A 152 -2.05 -12.47 -2.15
N ALA A 153 -2.20 -12.14 -3.44
CA ALA A 153 -1.99 -13.10 -4.53
C ALA A 153 -0.50 -13.45 -4.70
N GLN A 154 0.38 -12.44 -4.70
CA GLN A 154 1.83 -12.63 -4.86
C GLN A 154 2.43 -13.47 -3.72
N ILE A 155 2.06 -13.22 -2.48
CA ILE A 155 2.48 -14.00 -1.30
C ILE A 155 2.09 -15.48 -1.44
N GLN A 156 0.97 -15.78 -2.11
CA GLN A 156 0.52 -17.15 -2.41
C GLN A 156 1.12 -17.73 -3.71
N GLY A 157 2.04 -17.05 -4.36
CA GLY A 157 2.60 -17.47 -5.64
C GLY A 157 1.58 -17.46 -6.79
N ARG A 158 0.53 -16.66 -6.70
CA ARG A 158 -0.51 -16.51 -7.72
C ARG A 158 -0.36 -15.19 -8.46
N VAL A 159 -0.70 -15.18 -9.73
CA VAL A 159 -0.82 -13.92 -10.50
C VAL A 159 -2.01 -13.14 -9.96
N SER A 160 -1.78 -11.85 -9.66
CA SER A 160 -2.85 -10.95 -9.27
C SER A 160 -3.75 -10.64 -10.46
N ASP A 161 -5.06 -10.64 -10.25
CA ASP A 161 -6.07 -10.15 -11.21
C ASP A 161 -6.22 -8.61 -11.17
N TYR A 162 -5.53 -7.97 -10.24
CA TYR A 162 -5.40 -6.53 -10.14
C TYR A 162 -3.96 -6.12 -10.43
N GLN A 163 -3.79 -5.22 -11.39
CA GLN A 163 -2.53 -4.55 -11.65
C GLN A 163 -2.74 -3.04 -11.61
N PRO A 164 -1.85 -2.29 -10.94
CA PRO A 164 -1.91 -0.84 -10.94
C PRO A 164 -1.78 -0.28 -12.36
N ASN A 165 -2.55 0.75 -12.67
CA ASN A 165 -2.45 1.42 -13.96
C ASN A 165 -1.48 2.61 -13.85
N PHE A 166 -0.21 2.36 -14.10
CA PHE A 166 0.81 3.41 -14.10
C PHE A 166 0.79 4.21 -15.40
N LYS A 167 1.05 5.51 -15.30
CA LYS A 167 1.35 6.36 -16.47
C LYS A 167 2.79 6.11 -16.97
N GLY A 168 3.07 4.93 -17.48
CA GLY A 168 4.39 4.52 -17.92
C GLY A 168 4.76 3.14 -17.41
N LYS A 169 6.08 2.87 -17.32
CA LYS A 169 6.54 1.61 -16.70
C LYS A 169 6.35 1.66 -15.19
N GLU A 170 6.02 0.52 -14.61
CA GLU A 170 6.02 0.34 -13.17
C GLU A 170 7.37 0.80 -12.59
N PRO A 171 7.36 1.65 -11.54
CA PRO A 171 8.58 2.07 -10.87
C PRO A 171 9.31 0.85 -10.30
N ASN A 172 10.59 0.66 -10.64
CA ASN A 172 11.40 -0.38 -10.01
C ASN A 172 11.81 0.10 -8.61
N GLN A 173 10.94 -0.10 -7.64
CA GLN A 173 11.11 0.36 -6.27
C GLN A 173 12.30 -0.32 -5.58
N ARG A 174 12.63 -1.57 -5.92
CA ARG A 174 13.80 -2.27 -5.36
C ARG A 174 15.11 -1.60 -5.78
N LEU A 175 15.27 -1.24 -7.05
CA LEU A 175 16.45 -0.52 -7.52
C LEU A 175 16.55 0.86 -6.86
N ALA A 176 15.46 1.60 -6.78
CA ALA A 176 15.43 2.91 -6.14
C ALA A 176 15.83 2.83 -4.65
N ARG A 177 15.46 1.76 -3.95
CA ARG A 177 15.84 1.53 -2.54
C ARG A 177 17.29 1.11 -2.39
N ILE A 178 17.79 0.19 -3.23
CA ILE A 178 19.22 -0.19 -3.25
C ILE A 178 20.07 1.07 -3.46
N GLU A 179 19.71 1.94 -4.38
CA GLU A 179 20.39 3.20 -4.61
C GLU A 179 20.30 4.15 -3.40
N LEU A 180 19.15 4.20 -2.73
CA LEU A 180 18.94 5.05 -1.55
C LEU A 180 19.81 4.58 -0.38
N VAL A 181 19.88 3.27 -0.12
CA VAL A 181 20.73 2.67 0.92
C VAL A 181 22.20 2.93 0.59
N ALA A 182 22.63 2.67 -0.65
CA ALA A 182 24.01 2.91 -1.08
C ALA A 182 24.46 4.38 -0.92
N ARG A 183 23.55 5.34 -1.15
CA ARG A 183 23.81 6.77 -0.93
C ARG A 183 23.93 7.15 0.55
N ARG A 184 23.25 6.42 1.45
CA ARG A 184 23.34 6.67 2.90
C ARG A 184 24.61 6.09 3.52
N GLU A 185 25.15 5.03 2.93
CA GLU A 185 26.38 4.36 3.37
C GLU A 185 27.67 4.94 2.74
N SER A 186 27.51 5.86 1.79
CA SER A 186 28.63 6.58 1.19
C SER A 186 29.00 7.77 2.08
N PRO A 187 30.27 7.87 2.56
CA PRO A 187 30.76 8.92 3.47
C PRO A 187 30.72 10.33 2.85
#